data_96a85c6bf02d4416395b9813cbd263c8
#
_entry.id   96a85c6bf02d4416395b9813cbd263c8
#
_cell.length_a   1.000
_cell.length_b   1.000
_cell.length_c   1.000
_cell.angle_alpha   90.00
_cell.angle_beta   90.00
_cell.angle_gamma   90.00
#
_symmetry.space_group_name_H-M   'P 1'
#
loop_
_entity.id
_entity.type
_entity.pdbx_description
1 polymer ?
#
loop_
_entity_poly.entity_id
_entity_poly.type
_entity_poly.pdbx_seq_one_letter_code
_entity_poly.pdbx_strand_id
1 'polypeptide(L)'
;KFVKYIKKRKKYFILKNNFTPWDYRKKYSPKLYIKKGYIDINENVGFLTQRDAKRCFGYTGGHVQRAVWKIPNSAISLWFPKLYKNRDWDNILSDDLKKITMQKTTKEFIGKATRWRVIVFAHNKNLFGQTLYKFLGLFELSEKDSNSYKHVFVRVKSKIILKNYLS
;
A
#
# COMPACT_ATOMS: atom_id res chain seq x y z
N LYS A 1 -13.30 -31.96 -12.55
CA LYS A 1 -12.32 -31.37 -13.49
C LYS A 1 -11.60 -30.14 -12.92
N PHE A 2 -12.31 -29.24 -12.22
CA PHE A 2 -11.74 -27.98 -11.68
C PHE A 2 -10.70 -28.18 -10.57
N VAL A 3 -10.97 -29.08 -9.62
CA VAL A 3 -10.06 -29.43 -8.50
C VAL A 3 -8.76 -30.08 -9.02
N LYS A 4 -8.86 -30.90 -10.06
CA LYS A 4 -7.68 -31.52 -10.71
C LYS A 4 -6.81 -30.48 -11.42
N TYR A 5 -7.44 -29.45 -12.03
CA TYR A 5 -6.75 -28.34 -12.67
C TYR A 5 -6.01 -27.46 -11.69
N ILE A 6 -6.60 -27.12 -10.52
CA ILE A 6 -5.97 -26.32 -9.46
C ILE A 6 -4.77 -27.08 -8.85
N LYS A 7 -4.91 -28.39 -8.60
CA LYS A 7 -3.77 -29.22 -8.12
C LYS A 7 -2.63 -29.27 -9.13
N LYS A 8 -2.93 -29.38 -10.43
CA LYS A 8 -1.92 -29.38 -11.50
C LYS A 8 -1.22 -28.03 -11.62
N ARG A 9 -1.95 -26.90 -11.49
CA ARG A 9 -1.38 -25.54 -11.52
C ARG A 9 -0.51 -25.24 -10.30
N LYS A 10 -0.92 -25.67 -9.09
CA LYS A 10 -0.10 -25.55 -7.87
C LYS A 10 1.21 -26.34 -8.01
N LYS A 11 1.15 -27.56 -8.51
CA LYS A 11 2.32 -28.40 -8.75
C LYS A 11 3.25 -27.79 -9.80
N TYR A 12 2.69 -27.25 -10.90
CA TYR A 12 3.45 -26.59 -11.96
C TYR A 12 4.13 -25.31 -11.48
N PHE A 13 3.45 -24.51 -10.66
CA PHE A 13 3.99 -23.29 -10.08
C PHE A 13 5.15 -23.59 -9.10
N ILE A 14 4.99 -24.59 -8.24
CA ILE A 14 6.03 -25.03 -7.29
C ILE A 14 7.26 -25.57 -8.04
N LEU A 15 7.07 -26.40 -9.06
CA LEU A 15 8.16 -27.01 -9.82
C LEU A 15 8.95 -25.97 -10.67
N LYS A 16 8.27 -24.96 -11.20
CA LYS A 16 8.91 -23.97 -12.08
C LYS A 16 9.69 -22.90 -11.33
N ASN A 17 9.36 -22.62 -10.08
CA ASN A 17 9.92 -21.49 -9.32
C ASN A 17 10.66 -21.92 -8.04
N ASN A 18 10.75 -23.19 -7.71
CA ASN A 18 11.29 -23.70 -6.43
C ASN A 18 10.74 -22.99 -5.19
N PHE A 19 9.52 -22.44 -5.29
CA PHE A 19 8.87 -21.71 -4.21
C PHE A 19 7.93 -22.63 -3.42
N THR A 20 8.19 -22.76 -2.11
CA THR A 20 7.22 -23.34 -1.18
C THR A 20 6.15 -22.32 -0.78
N PRO A 21 4.97 -22.73 -0.27
CA PRO A 21 3.99 -21.81 0.33
C PRO A 21 4.57 -20.95 1.46
N TRP A 22 5.61 -21.44 2.14
CA TRP A 22 6.34 -20.71 3.18
C TRP A 22 7.22 -19.59 2.60
N ASP A 23 7.87 -19.82 1.48
CA ASP A 23 8.70 -18.83 0.81
C ASP A 23 7.86 -17.68 0.25
N TYR A 24 6.66 -18.01 -0.22
CA TYR A 24 5.68 -17.00 -0.63
C TYR A 24 5.31 -16.05 0.53
N ARG A 25 5.09 -16.56 1.75
CA ARG A 25 4.82 -15.75 2.94
C ARG A 25 6.03 -14.95 3.40
N LYS A 26 7.24 -15.52 3.32
CA LYS A 26 8.49 -14.83 3.67
C LYS A 26 8.68 -13.55 2.87
N LYS A 27 8.38 -13.56 1.57
CA LYS A 27 8.48 -12.40 0.68
C LYS A 27 7.66 -11.20 1.16
N TYR A 28 6.53 -11.44 1.86
CA TYR A 28 5.65 -10.40 2.38
C TYR A 28 5.84 -10.14 3.88
N SER A 29 6.92 -10.66 4.47
CA SER A 29 7.20 -10.48 5.89
C SER A 29 7.78 -9.09 6.17
N PRO A 30 7.22 -8.32 7.13
CA PRO A 30 7.78 -7.04 7.53
C PRO A 30 9.19 -7.17 8.10
N LYS A 31 9.54 -8.32 8.74
CA LYS A 31 10.87 -8.58 9.30
C LYS A 31 11.99 -8.46 8.26
N LEU A 32 11.72 -8.85 7.01
CA LEU A 32 12.66 -8.75 5.90
C LEU A 32 13.08 -7.28 5.68
N TYR A 33 12.10 -6.37 5.60
CA TYR A 33 12.34 -4.95 5.33
C TYR A 33 12.86 -4.21 6.54
N ILE A 34 12.42 -4.56 7.75
CA ILE A 34 12.95 -4.02 9.02
C ILE A 34 14.43 -4.34 9.14
N LYS A 35 14.84 -5.59 8.89
CA LYS A 35 16.26 -5.99 8.87
C LYS A 35 17.06 -5.26 7.81
N LYS A 36 16.49 -5.05 6.62
CA LYS A 36 17.09 -4.32 5.51
C LYS A 36 17.21 -2.82 5.80
N GLY A 37 16.33 -2.27 6.65
CA GLY A 37 16.29 -0.88 7.10
C GLY A 37 15.61 0.08 6.12
N TYR A 38 15.06 -0.40 5.02
CA TYR A 38 14.32 0.42 4.04
C TYR A 38 13.32 -0.38 3.21
N ILE A 39 12.40 0.36 2.57
CA ILE A 39 11.51 -0.12 1.50
C ILE A 39 11.68 0.75 0.27
N ASP A 40 11.66 0.15 -0.93
CA ASP A 40 11.83 0.83 -2.21
C ASP A 40 10.77 0.35 -3.21
N ILE A 41 10.21 1.27 -4.01
CA ILE A 41 9.19 0.95 -5.01
C ILE A 41 9.73 0.00 -6.09
N ASN A 42 11.02 0.11 -6.42
CA ASN A 42 11.68 -0.73 -7.42
C ASN A 42 11.77 -2.21 -7.02
N GLU A 43 11.60 -2.51 -5.73
CA GLU A 43 11.60 -3.88 -5.20
C GLU A 43 10.21 -4.52 -5.20
N ASN A 44 9.21 -3.84 -5.73
CA ASN A 44 7.82 -4.30 -5.78
C ASN A 44 7.30 -4.76 -4.40
N VAL A 45 7.61 -3.95 -3.36
CA VAL A 45 7.26 -4.24 -1.96
C VAL A 45 5.74 -4.29 -1.77
N GLY A 46 5.27 -5.31 -1.06
CA GLY A 46 3.87 -5.46 -0.71
C GLY A 46 3.69 -6.28 0.55
N PHE A 47 2.51 -6.16 1.18
CA PHE A 47 2.16 -6.89 2.39
C PHE A 47 0.76 -7.49 2.26
N LEU A 48 0.54 -8.66 2.88
CA LEU A 48 -0.77 -9.32 2.86
C LEU A 48 -1.78 -8.65 3.79
N THR A 49 -1.31 -7.89 4.79
CA THR A 49 -2.16 -7.18 5.74
C THR A 49 -1.68 -5.75 6.00
N GLN A 50 -2.60 -4.86 6.36
CA GLN A 50 -2.23 -3.52 6.85
C GLN A 50 -1.35 -3.58 8.10
N ARG A 51 -1.58 -4.58 8.97
CA ARG A 51 -0.77 -4.80 10.17
C ARG A 51 0.70 -5.01 9.83
N ASP A 52 0.99 -5.80 8.80
CA ASP A 52 2.38 -6.07 8.41
C ASP A 52 3.05 -4.83 7.82
N ALA A 53 2.34 -4.03 7.02
CA ALA A 53 2.82 -2.73 6.58
C ALA A 53 3.11 -1.79 7.76
N LYS A 54 2.18 -1.68 8.73
CA LYS A 54 2.34 -0.84 9.93
C LYS A 54 3.52 -1.28 10.81
N ARG A 55 3.82 -2.57 10.88
CA ARG A 55 4.96 -3.12 11.65
C ARG A 55 6.31 -2.58 11.16
N CYS A 56 6.44 -2.26 9.88
CA CYS A 56 7.62 -1.58 9.36
C CYS A 56 7.83 -0.18 9.97
N PHE A 57 6.82 0.38 10.64
CA PHE A 57 6.80 1.70 11.26
C PHE A 57 6.52 1.64 12.77
N GLY A 58 6.95 0.57 13.44
CA GLY A 58 6.88 0.44 14.89
C GLY A 58 5.53 0.00 15.45
N TYR A 59 4.55 -0.40 14.64
CA TYR A 59 3.26 -0.87 15.13
C TYR A 59 3.37 -2.26 15.78
N THR A 60 2.94 -2.37 17.04
CA THR A 60 2.98 -3.62 17.82
C THR A 60 1.59 -4.21 18.09
N GLY A 61 0.52 -3.49 17.76
CA GLY A 61 -0.85 -3.87 18.07
C GLY A 61 -1.43 -4.98 17.20
N GLY A 62 -2.70 -5.29 17.47
CA GLY A 62 -3.48 -6.33 16.78
C GLY A 62 -3.92 -5.94 15.36
N HIS A 63 -4.84 -6.73 14.82
CA HIS A 63 -5.34 -6.53 13.45
C HIS A 63 -6.46 -5.47 13.44
N VAL A 64 -6.10 -4.22 13.12
CA VAL A 64 -7.04 -3.11 12.96
C VAL A 64 -6.90 -2.55 11.54
N GLN A 65 -8.03 -2.54 10.79
CA GLN A 65 -8.10 -1.94 9.47
C GLN A 65 -8.58 -0.49 9.56
N ARG A 66 -7.78 0.43 9.02
CA ARG A 66 -8.12 1.85 8.88
C ARG A 66 -7.58 2.36 7.55
N ALA A 67 -8.31 3.26 6.91
CA ALA A 67 -7.85 3.88 5.68
C ALA A 67 -6.55 4.67 5.89
N VAL A 68 -6.42 5.33 7.03
CA VAL A 68 -5.23 6.12 7.42
C VAL A 68 -4.80 5.71 8.82
N TRP A 69 -3.49 5.60 9.04
CA TRP A 69 -2.88 5.37 10.35
C TRP A 69 -1.72 6.35 10.56
N LYS A 70 -1.81 7.18 11.60
CA LYS A 70 -0.77 8.14 11.96
C LYS A 70 0.44 7.40 12.56
N ILE A 71 1.61 7.61 12.01
CA ILE A 71 2.85 7.08 12.58
C ILE A 71 3.14 7.85 13.87
N PRO A 72 3.38 7.16 15.01
CA PRO A 72 3.73 7.83 16.27
C PRO A 72 4.94 8.76 16.10
N ASN A 73 4.93 9.90 16.79
CA ASN A 73 6.01 10.89 16.76
C ASN A 73 6.41 11.39 15.36
N SER A 74 5.50 11.31 14.38
CA SER A 74 5.75 11.73 13.00
C SER A 74 4.62 12.60 12.46
N ALA A 75 4.97 13.53 11.57
CA ALA A 75 4.00 14.30 10.77
C ALA A 75 3.48 13.50 9.57
N ILE A 76 3.94 12.25 9.39
CA ILE A 76 3.59 11.38 8.25
C ILE A 76 2.61 10.31 8.72
N SER A 77 1.66 9.99 7.85
CA SER A 77 0.72 8.89 8.07
C SER A 77 0.89 7.79 7.03
N LEU A 78 0.50 6.56 7.34
CA LEU A 78 0.30 5.53 6.34
C LEU A 78 -1.12 5.67 5.77
N TRP A 79 -1.24 5.60 4.46
CA TRP A 79 -2.52 5.61 3.76
C TRP A 79 -2.69 4.32 2.95
N PHE A 80 -3.87 3.71 3.06
CA PHE A 80 -4.24 2.44 2.44
C PHE A 80 -5.40 2.61 1.45
N PRO A 81 -5.21 3.40 0.37
CA PRO A 81 -6.29 3.65 -0.58
C PRO A 81 -6.66 2.40 -1.37
N LYS A 82 -7.94 2.27 -1.69
CA LYS A 82 -8.41 1.39 -2.76
C LYS A 82 -8.32 2.18 -4.06
N LEU A 83 -7.45 1.75 -4.97
CA LEU A 83 -7.24 2.41 -6.27
C LEU A 83 -8.24 1.90 -7.31
N TYR A 84 -9.49 1.81 -6.91
CA TYR A 84 -10.64 1.49 -7.74
C TYR A 84 -11.87 2.12 -7.12
N LYS A 85 -12.85 2.43 -7.97
CA LYS A 85 -14.12 2.99 -7.52
C LYS A 85 -14.76 2.09 -6.46
N ASN A 86 -15.03 2.65 -5.31
CA ASN A 86 -15.77 2.00 -4.24
C ASN A 86 -17.01 2.85 -3.92
N ARG A 87 -17.79 2.43 -2.90
CA ARG A 87 -19.06 3.07 -2.58
C ARG A 87 -18.95 4.59 -2.37
N ASP A 88 -17.92 5.04 -1.65
CA ASP A 88 -17.82 6.42 -1.17
C ASP A 88 -16.69 7.21 -1.83
N TRP A 89 -15.63 6.52 -2.26
CA TRP A 89 -14.40 7.14 -2.74
C TRP A 89 -13.95 6.57 -4.10
N ASP A 90 -13.48 7.48 -4.92
CA ASP A 90 -12.81 7.19 -6.18
C ASP A 90 -11.37 7.69 -6.09
N ASN A 91 -10.42 6.76 -5.91
CA ASN A 91 -9.00 7.06 -5.85
C ASN A 91 -8.35 6.58 -7.14
N ILE A 92 -7.84 7.50 -7.93
CA ILE A 92 -7.28 7.25 -9.25
C ILE A 92 -5.76 7.43 -9.19
N LEU A 93 -5.02 6.39 -9.53
CA LEU A 93 -3.58 6.44 -9.71
C LEU A 93 -3.27 6.75 -11.17
N SER A 94 -2.37 7.71 -11.42
CA SER A 94 -1.90 8.03 -12.77
C SER A 94 -1.07 6.87 -13.37
N ASP A 95 -1.02 6.78 -14.71
CA ASP A 95 -0.30 5.70 -15.42
C ASP A 95 1.20 5.67 -15.10
N ASP A 96 1.80 6.85 -14.87
CA ASP A 96 3.20 6.99 -14.44
C ASP A 96 3.42 6.68 -12.94
N LEU A 97 2.38 6.32 -12.23
CA LEU A 97 2.34 6.00 -10.79
C LEU A 97 2.79 7.15 -9.88
N LYS A 98 2.83 8.39 -10.37
CA LYS A 98 3.35 9.54 -9.62
C LYS A 98 2.27 10.40 -8.97
N LYS A 99 1.00 10.26 -9.37
CA LYS A 99 -0.11 11.05 -8.81
C LYS A 99 -1.24 10.16 -8.36
N ILE A 100 -1.85 10.51 -7.24
CA ILE A 100 -3.11 9.90 -6.77
C ILE A 100 -4.13 11.02 -6.62
N THR A 101 -5.23 10.91 -7.35
CA THR A 101 -6.38 11.79 -7.20
C THR A 101 -7.40 11.12 -6.30
N MET A 102 -7.80 11.80 -5.21
CA MET A 102 -8.82 11.36 -4.27
C MET A 102 -10.05 12.27 -4.39
N GLN A 103 -11.20 11.71 -4.65
CA GLN A 103 -12.49 12.40 -4.73
C GLN A 103 -13.62 11.50 -4.22
N LYS A 104 -14.74 12.09 -3.82
CA LYS A 104 -15.96 11.28 -3.57
C LYS A 104 -16.53 10.78 -4.89
N THR A 105 -17.12 9.58 -4.86
CA THR A 105 -17.82 9.00 -6.03
C THR A 105 -18.95 9.90 -6.51
N THR A 106 -19.61 10.59 -5.59
CA THR A 106 -20.69 11.57 -5.83
C THR A 106 -20.19 12.95 -6.25
N LYS A 107 -18.86 13.16 -6.27
CA LYS A 107 -18.20 14.45 -6.52
C LYS A 107 -18.63 15.56 -5.54
N GLU A 108 -19.02 15.19 -4.35
CA GLU A 108 -19.40 16.12 -3.28
C GLU A 108 -18.18 16.78 -2.65
N PHE A 109 -18.46 17.84 -1.90
CA PHE A 109 -17.48 18.56 -1.10
C PHE A 109 -16.77 17.65 -0.10
N ILE A 110 -15.42 17.69 -0.10
CA ILE A 110 -14.56 16.88 0.79
C ILE A 110 -13.75 17.75 1.75
N GLY A 111 -13.89 19.06 1.68
CA GLY A 111 -13.19 20.03 2.52
C GLY A 111 -11.95 20.60 1.87
N LYS A 112 -11.35 21.58 2.54
CA LYS A 112 -10.12 22.22 2.09
C LYS A 112 -8.95 21.25 2.23
N ALA A 113 -8.12 21.18 1.19
CA ALA A 113 -6.88 20.43 1.25
C ALA A 113 -5.92 21.09 2.27
N THR A 114 -5.41 20.31 3.21
CA THR A 114 -4.38 20.73 4.17
C THR A 114 -3.08 20.02 3.87
N ARG A 115 -1.95 20.57 4.32
CA ARG A 115 -0.64 19.90 4.16
C ARG A 115 -0.68 18.48 4.68
N TRP A 116 -0.59 17.52 3.77
CA TRP A 116 -0.72 16.11 4.11
C TRP A 116 0.40 15.31 3.44
N ARG A 117 1.15 14.58 4.26
CA ARG A 117 2.23 13.69 3.82
C ARG A 117 1.86 12.26 4.18
N VAL A 118 1.82 11.39 3.19
CA VAL A 118 1.39 10.01 3.37
C VAL A 118 2.33 9.03 2.69
N ILE A 119 2.69 7.97 3.40
CA ILE A 119 3.32 6.79 2.81
C ILE A 119 2.19 5.88 2.35
N VAL A 120 2.15 5.59 1.06
CA VAL A 120 1.03 4.89 0.43
C VAL A 120 1.30 3.41 0.30
N PHE A 121 0.37 2.61 0.81
CA PHE A 121 0.24 1.18 0.59
C PHE A 121 -1.11 0.90 -0.06
N ALA A 122 -1.16 0.93 -1.39
CA ALA A 122 -2.41 0.77 -2.14
C ALA A 122 -2.98 -0.64 -2.01
N HIS A 123 -4.29 -0.72 -1.73
CA HIS A 123 -5.01 -1.97 -1.73
C HIS A 123 -5.13 -2.48 -3.17
N ASN A 124 -4.56 -3.64 -3.44
CA ASN A 124 -4.60 -4.32 -4.71
C ASN A 124 -4.96 -5.79 -4.51
N LYS A 125 -5.28 -6.48 -5.58
CA LYS A 125 -5.41 -7.94 -5.61
C LYS A 125 -4.29 -8.54 -6.45
N ASN A 126 -3.66 -9.60 -5.97
CA ASN A 126 -2.72 -10.35 -6.77
C ASN A 126 -3.45 -11.23 -7.80
N LEU A 127 -2.71 -11.92 -8.66
CA LEU A 127 -3.25 -12.82 -9.70
C LEU A 127 -4.16 -13.95 -9.16
N PHE A 128 -4.09 -14.23 -7.84
CA PHE A 128 -4.91 -15.23 -7.17
C PHE A 128 -6.10 -14.62 -6.41
N GLY A 129 -6.38 -13.33 -6.62
CA GLY A 129 -7.46 -12.62 -5.94
C GLY A 129 -7.20 -12.29 -4.46
N GLN A 130 -6.00 -12.57 -3.94
CA GLN A 130 -5.65 -12.23 -2.57
C GLN A 130 -5.34 -10.75 -2.43
N THR A 131 -5.75 -10.15 -1.31
CA THR A 131 -5.42 -8.77 -0.99
C THR A 131 -3.92 -8.60 -0.82
N LEU A 132 -3.39 -7.57 -1.47
CA LEU A 132 -2.02 -7.12 -1.36
C LEU A 132 -2.02 -5.60 -1.15
N TYR A 133 -1.30 -5.14 -0.14
CA TYR A 133 -1.03 -3.72 0.09
C TYR A 133 0.32 -3.36 -0.53
N LYS A 134 0.28 -2.81 -1.75
CA LYS A 134 1.47 -2.50 -2.54
C LYS A 134 2.03 -1.13 -2.15
N PHE A 135 3.31 -1.08 -1.82
CA PHE A 135 4.03 0.17 -1.54
C PHE A 135 4.16 1.01 -2.82
N LEU A 136 3.81 2.29 -2.75
CA LEU A 136 3.87 3.24 -3.86
C LEU A 136 4.78 4.44 -3.59
N GLY A 137 5.35 4.58 -2.39
CA GLY A 137 6.22 5.70 -2.02
C GLY A 137 5.61 6.65 -1.01
N LEU A 138 6.31 7.76 -0.77
CA LEU A 138 5.84 8.91 -0.01
C LEU A 138 5.21 9.92 -0.97
N PHE A 139 4.00 10.33 -0.65
CA PHE A 139 3.22 11.33 -1.40
C PHE A 139 2.97 12.55 -0.52
N GLU A 140 2.92 13.70 -1.15
CA GLU A 140 2.51 14.97 -0.55
C GLU A 140 1.31 15.54 -1.29
N LEU A 141 0.43 16.18 -0.55
CA LEU A 141 -0.71 16.89 -1.13
C LEU A 141 -0.20 18.07 -1.98
N SER A 142 -0.63 18.13 -3.23
CA SER A 142 -0.40 19.27 -4.12
C SER A 142 -1.52 20.30 -3.93
N GLU A 143 -1.25 21.37 -3.20
CA GLU A 143 -2.24 22.44 -2.98
C GLU A 143 -2.71 23.08 -4.30
N LYS A 144 -1.79 23.26 -5.26
CA LYS A 144 -2.07 23.85 -6.57
C LYS A 144 -3.00 23.01 -7.46
N ASP A 145 -2.92 21.66 -7.33
CA ASP A 145 -3.71 20.72 -8.14
C ASP A 145 -4.98 20.28 -7.42
N SER A 146 -5.12 20.65 -6.13
CA SER A 146 -6.23 20.26 -5.26
C SER A 146 -7.25 21.38 -5.12
N ASN A 147 -8.49 20.99 -4.82
CA ASN A 147 -9.57 21.89 -4.45
C ASN A 147 -10.49 21.22 -3.42
N SER A 148 -11.59 21.87 -3.06
CA SER A 148 -12.53 21.37 -2.05
C SER A 148 -13.31 20.11 -2.46
N TYR A 149 -13.19 19.64 -3.69
CA TYR A 149 -13.88 18.46 -4.23
C TYR A 149 -12.91 17.35 -4.64
N LYS A 150 -11.63 17.70 -4.82
CA LYS A 150 -10.60 16.80 -5.32
C LYS A 150 -9.27 17.09 -4.65
N HIS A 151 -8.67 16.11 -4.01
CA HIS A 151 -7.31 16.18 -3.50
C HIS A 151 -6.35 15.43 -4.41
N VAL A 152 -5.24 16.05 -4.76
CA VAL A 152 -4.20 15.46 -5.60
C VAL A 152 -2.93 15.29 -4.77
N PHE A 153 -2.43 14.08 -4.70
CA PHE A 153 -1.19 13.72 -4.03
C PHE A 153 -0.12 13.42 -5.07
N VAL A 154 1.08 13.96 -4.89
CA VAL A 154 2.22 13.76 -5.80
C VAL A 154 3.31 12.99 -5.06
N ARG A 155 3.89 11.97 -5.71
CA ARG A 155 4.98 11.20 -5.12
C ARG A 155 6.25 12.03 -5.07
N VAL A 156 6.80 12.14 -3.85
CA VAL A 156 8.04 12.90 -3.58
C VAL A 156 9.23 12.00 -3.24
N LYS A 157 8.99 10.75 -2.79
CA LYS A 157 10.04 9.76 -2.56
C LYS A 157 9.60 8.36 -2.97
N SER A 158 10.48 7.63 -3.64
CA SER A 158 10.30 6.22 -4.02
C SER A 158 10.85 5.25 -2.97
N LYS A 159 11.75 5.73 -2.11
CA LYS A 159 12.42 4.95 -1.06
C LYS A 159 12.19 5.56 0.31
N ILE A 160 11.92 4.71 1.32
CA ILE A 160 11.72 5.11 2.72
C ILE A 160 12.73 4.38 3.59
N ILE A 161 13.46 5.12 4.41
CA ILE A 161 14.37 4.58 5.42
C ILE A 161 13.58 4.30 6.69
N LEU A 162 13.47 3.03 7.07
CA LEU A 162 12.62 2.59 8.19
C LEU A 162 13.20 2.94 9.56
N LYS A 163 14.53 3.07 9.67
CA LYS A 163 15.18 3.45 10.93
C LYS A 163 14.64 4.76 11.54
N ASN A 164 14.17 5.66 10.70
CA ASN A 164 13.62 6.95 11.14
C ASN A 164 12.26 6.82 11.84
N TYR A 165 11.66 5.62 11.87
CA TYR A 165 10.31 5.36 12.39
C TYR A 165 10.27 4.23 13.40
N LEU A 166 11.40 3.57 13.71
CA LEU A 166 11.48 2.39 14.56
C LEU A 166 12.02 2.68 15.96
N SER A 167 12.15 3.96 16.32
CA SER A 167 12.58 4.41 17.65
C SER A 167 11.50 4.22 18.70
#